data_15ccb200fa805f86b95c7a6ddee4afc5
#
_entry.id   15ccb200fa805f86b95c7a6ddee4afc5
#
_cell.length_a   1.000
_cell.length_b   1.000
_cell.length_c   1.000
_cell.angle_alpha   90.00
_cell.angle_beta   90.00
_cell.angle_gamma   90.00
#
_symmetry.space_group_name_H-M   'P 1'
#
loop_
_entity.id
_entity.type
_entity.pdbx_description
1 polymer ?
#
loop_
_entity_poly.entity_id
_entity_poly.type
_entity_poly.pdbx_seq_one_letter_code
_entity_poly.pdbx_strand_id
1 'polypeptide(L)'
;MSEKKIALITGATSGIGESTSFELANQFSLIICGRNKDKLYELSNELSKKTNVKTLEFDVRDKEDVREKISSLSDDWKNIDILINNAGNAHGLDFIHEGKISDWDMMIDTNVKGLLYVSKYVLDIMIENNRGHIVNIGSIAGKEVYPKGNIYCASKFAVDAISNGMRIDLNKHNIKVSQINPGLVETNFSMVRFKNDRERSNSVYAGLNPLVGDDIAKVISYVINCPENVNISDITVLAKSQASSTVLNRK
;
A
#
# COMPACT_ATOMS: atom_id res chain seq x y z
N MET A 1 21.37 3.03 22.52
CA MET A 1 20.95 2.98 21.12
C MET A 1 19.69 3.83 21.03
N SER A 2 19.60 4.78 20.07
CA SER A 2 18.35 5.51 19.86
C SER A 2 17.24 4.52 19.51
N GLU A 3 16.06 4.74 20.06
CA GLU A 3 14.88 3.93 19.77
C GLU A 3 14.57 4.03 18.27
N LYS A 4 14.35 2.88 17.60
CA LYS A 4 14.02 2.88 16.17
C LYS A 4 12.65 3.54 15.95
N LYS A 5 12.52 4.34 14.91
CA LYS A 5 11.23 4.85 14.43
C LYS A 5 10.28 3.69 14.09
N ILE A 6 8.99 3.91 14.19
CA ILE A 6 7.95 2.89 13.95
C ILE A 6 7.31 3.10 12.59
N ALA A 7 7.26 2.02 11.79
CA ALA A 7 6.53 2.00 10.53
C ALA A 7 5.35 1.01 10.59
N LEU A 8 4.13 1.49 10.30
CA LEU A 8 2.94 0.67 10.15
C LEU A 8 2.70 0.38 8.67
N ILE A 9 2.55 -0.90 8.32
CA ILE A 9 2.39 -1.37 6.94
C ILE A 9 1.10 -2.18 6.82
N THR A 10 0.15 -1.70 6.01
CA THR A 10 -1.07 -2.46 5.72
C THR A 10 -0.88 -3.40 4.54
N GLY A 11 -1.57 -4.55 4.54
CA GLY A 11 -1.40 -5.56 3.50
C GLY A 11 0.02 -6.16 3.46
N ALA A 12 0.66 -6.30 4.62
CA ALA A 12 2.05 -6.71 4.76
C ALA A 12 2.31 -8.18 4.40
N THR A 13 1.29 -9.02 4.28
CA THR A 13 1.44 -10.48 4.15
C THR A 13 1.70 -10.98 2.73
N SER A 14 1.88 -10.08 1.75
CA SER A 14 2.20 -10.47 0.37
C SER A 14 2.68 -9.30 -0.47
N GLY A 15 3.41 -9.61 -1.54
CA GLY A 15 3.79 -8.68 -2.62
C GLY A 15 4.54 -7.45 -2.12
N ILE A 16 4.11 -6.25 -2.54
CA ILE A 16 4.79 -4.99 -2.19
C ILE A 16 4.88 -4.79 -0.68
N GLY A 17 3.81 -5.10 0.08
CA GLY A 17 3.79 -4.92 1.53
C GLY A 17 4.79 -5.84 2.26
N GLU A 18 4.90 -7.08 1.83
CA GLU A 18 5.86 -8.06 2.35
C GLU A 18 7.30 -7.62 2.04
N SER A 19 7.60 -7.31 0.78
CA SER A 19 8.91 -6.78 0.38
C SER A 19 9.27 -5.50 1.14
N THR A 20 8.30 -4.59 1.33
CA THR A 20 8.49 -3.36 2.11
C THR A 20 8.82 -3.68 3.57
N SER A 21 8.18 -4.68 4.16
CA SER A 21 8.45 -5.08 5.54
C SER A 21 9.89 -5.59 5.69
N PHE A 22 10.39 -6.39 4.75
CA PHE A 22 11.77 -6.84 4.75
C PHE A 22 12.78 -5.72 4.51
N GLU A 23 12.50 -4.80 3.58
CA GLU A 23 13.36 -3.65 3.27
C GLU A 23 13.52 -2.73 4.47
N LEU A 24 12.43 -2.46 5.19
CA LEU A 24 12.43 -1.52 6.30
C LEU A 24 12.90 -2.12 7.64
N ALA A 25 12.98 -3.45 7.77
CA ALA A 25 13.29 -4.13 9.04
C ALA A 25 14.63 -3.72 9.68
N ASN A 26 15.62 -3.32 8.88
CA ASN A 26 16.91 -2.89 9.44
C ASN A 26 16.87 -1.48 10.04
N GLN A 27 15.91 -0.66 9.66
CA GLN A 27 15.85 0.77 10.01
C GLN A 27 14.72 1.09 10.99
N PHE A 28 13.60 0.34 10.95
CA PHE A 28 12.38 0.62 11.70
C PHE A 28 11.98 -0.55 12.59
N SER A 29 11.29 -0.25 13.69
CA SER A 29 10.38 -1.20 14.34
C SER A 29 9.10 -1.27 13.50
N LEU A 30 8.52 -2.46 13.33
CA LEU A 30 7.45 -2.67 12.36
C LEU A 30 6.12 -3.05 13.02
N ILE A 31 5.04 -2.37 12.63
CA ILE A 31 3.67 -2.83 12.85
C ILE A 31 3.18 -3.39 11.51
N ILE A 32 3.02 -4.70 11.41
CA ILE A 32 2.58 -5.37 10.20
C ILE A 32 1.11 -5.75 10.32
N CYS A 33 0.30 -5.32 9.33
CA CYS A 33 -1.14 -5.51 9.35
C CYS A 33 -1.62 -6.38 8.18
N GLY A 34 -2.60 -7.24 8.45
CA GLY A 34 -3.21 -8.11 7.44
C GLY A 34 -4.37 -8.91 8.01
N ARG A 35 -5.06 -9.64 7.14
CA ARG A 35 -6.23 -10.47 7.49
C ARG A 35 -5.91 -11.93 7.81
N ASN A 36 -4.75 -12.39 7.34
CA ASN A 36 -4.35 -13.78 7.50
C ASN A 36 -3.38 -13.89 8.67
N LYS A 37 -3.89 -14.43 9.78
CA LYS A 37 -3.16 -14.59 11.04
C LYS A 37 -1.90 -15.45 10.89
N ASP A 38 -2.01 -16.56 10.15
CA ASP A 38 -0.90 -17.50 10.01
C ASP A 38 0.25 -16.85 9.22
N LYS A 39 -0.06 -16.16 8.12
CA LYS A 39 0.94 -15.42 7.35
C LYS A 39 1.54 -14.25 8.13
N LEU A 40 0.75 -13.55 8.96
CA LEU A 40 1.28 -12.52 9.85
C LEU A 40 2.25 -13.11 10.86
N TYR A 41 1.94 -14.27 11.41
CA TYR A 41 2.80 -14.98 12.36
C TYR A 41 4.11 -15.42 11.69
N GLU A 42 4.04 -16.06 10.54
CA GLU A 42 5.22 -16.47 9.76
C GLU A 42 6.13 -15.26 9.43
N LEU A 43 5.54 -14.20 8.88
CA LEU A 43 6.28 -12.99 8.53
C LEU A 43 6.89 -12.31 9.79
N SER A 44 6.15 -12.26 10.89
CA SER A 44 6.64 -11.71 12.15
C SER A 44 7.87 -12.48 12.66
N ASN A 45 7.84 -13.82 12.60
CA ASN A 45 8.97 -14.65 13.02
C ASN A 45 10.24 -14.37 12.20
N GLU A 46 10.10 -14.18 10.89
CA GLU A 46 11.24 -13.85 10.03
C GLU A 46 11.78 -12.45 10.31
N LEU A 47 10.89 -11.46 10.42
CA LEU A 47 11.27 -10.06 10.65
C LEU A 47 11.84 -9.84 12.05
N SER A 48 11.38 -10.59 13.06
CA SER A 48 11.85 -10.49 14.46
C SER A 48 13.33 -10.86 14.62
N LYS A 49 13.92 -11.52 13.62
CA LYS A 49 15.37 -11.74 13.56
C LYS A 49 16.17 -10.45 13.33
N LYS A 50 15.52 -9.37 12.89
CA LYS A 50 16.15 -8.10 12.48
C LYS A 50 15.66 -6.88 13.27
N THR A 51 14.41 -6.89 13.72
CA THR A 51 13.78 -5.75 14.39
C THR A 51 12.65 -6.16 15.31
N ASN A 52 12.14 -5.19 16.11
CA ASN A 52 10.91 -5.41 16.87
C ASN A 52 9.71 -5.42 15.93
N VAL A 53 8.82 -6.39 16.11
CA VAL A 53 7.63 -6.55 15.26
C VAL A 53 6.37 -6.68 16.10
N LYS A 54 5.36 -5.90 15.76
CA LYS A 54 4.00 -6.01 16.27
C LYS A 54 3.08 -6.43 15.14
N THR A 55 2.24 -7.42 15.36
CA THR A 55 1.21 -7.83 14.41
C THR A 55 -0.13 -7.24 14.78
N LEU A 56 -0.87 -6.74 13.79
CA LEU A 56 -2.27 -6.36 13.95
C LEU A 56 -3.11 -7.12 12.89
N GLU A 57 -3.93 -8.04 13.36
CA GLU A 57 -4.86 -8.76 12.50
C GLU A 57 -6.16 -7.97 12.39
N PHE A 58 -6.45 -7.44 11.21
CA PHE A 58 -7.71 -6.79 10.87
C PHE A 58 -7.95 -6.71 9.36
N ASP A 59 -9.21 -6.53 8.97
CA ASP A 59 -9.59 -6.15 7.61
C ASP A 59 -9.71 -4.63 7.54
N VAL A 60 -8.97 -4.00 6.63
CA VAL A 60 -9.00 -2.54 6.45
C VAL A 60 -10.42 -2.01 6.11
N ARG A 61 -11.32 -2.87 5.63
CA ARG A 61 -12.70 -2.53 5.30
C ARG A 61 -13.60 -2.40 6.52
N ASP A 62 -13.21 -3.02 7.63
CA ASP A 62 -13.95 -2.95 8.90
C ASP A 62 -13.40 -1.78 9.74
N LYS A 63 -14.15 -0.66 9.71
CA LYS A 63 -13.74 0.57 10.39
C LYS A 63 -13.63 0.41 11.91
N GLU A 64 -14.48 -0.46 12.51
CA GLU A 64 -14.49 -0.64 13.97
C GLU A 64 -13.30 -1.51 14.40
N ASP A 65 -13.02 -2.59 13.66
CA ASP A 65 -11.86 -3.44 13.94
C ASP A 65 -10.55 -2.65 13.75
N VAL A 66 -10.43 -1.85 12.68
CA VAL A 66 -9.29 -0.92 12.48
C VAL A 66 -9.12 0.02 13.66
N ARG A 67 -10.22 0.64 14.13
CA ARG A 67 -10.20 1.54 15.28
C ARG A 67 -9.69 0.83 16.53
N GLU A 68 -10.31 -0.31 16.85
CA GLU A 68 -9.98 -1.06 18.07
C GLU A 68 -8.53 -1.51 18.07
N LYS A 69 -8.03 -2.06 16.97
CA LYS A 69 -6.66 -2.57 16.86
C LYS A 69 -5.62 -1.44 16.96
N ILE A 70 -5.82 -0.32 16.29
CA ILE A 70 -4.88 0.82 16.37
C ILE A 70 -4.94 1.45 17.77
N SER A 71 -6.14 1.64 18.35
CA SER A 71 -6.29 2.20 19.68
C SER A 71 -5.76 1.29 20.80
N SER A 72 -5.68 -0.02 20.58
CA SER A 72 -5.16 -1.00 21.53
C SER A 72 -3.62 -1.08 21.58
N LEU A 73 -2.93 -0.33 20.75
CA LEU A 73 -1.46 -0.28 20.78
C LEU A 73 -0.99 0.23 22.13
N SER A 74 0.00 -0.45 22.72
CA SER A 74 0.69 -0.01 23.94
C SER A 74 1.54 1.24 23.64
N ASP A 75 1.92 1.97 24.68
CA ASP A 75 2.68 3.21 24.57
C ASP A 75 3.98 3.04 23.77
N ASP A 76 4.64 1.89 23.86
CA ASP A 76 5.85 1.57 23.06
C ASP A 76 5.58 1.48 21.55
N TRP A 77 4.32 1.34 21.13
CA TRP A 77 3.93 1.17 19.74
C TRP A 77 3.06 2.30 19.19
N LYS A 78 2.64 3.25 20.04
CA LYS A 78 1.77 4.37 19.62
C LYS A 78 2.51 5.43 18.82
N ASN A 79 3.82 5.58 18.96
CA ASN A 79 4.59 6.62 18.29
C ASN A 79 4.88 6.27 16.82
N ILE A 80 3.82 6.11 16.01
CA ILE A 80 3.94 5.75 14.61
C ILE A 80 4.52 6.92 13.81
N ASP A 81 5.72 6.75 13.24
CA ASP A 81 6.41 7.76 12.42
C ASP A 81 6.05 7.63 10.94
N ILE A 82 5.84 6.40 10.46
CA ILE A 82 5.58 6.09 9.05
C ILE A 82 4.31 5.25 8.92
N LEU A 83 3.42 5.64 8.01
CA LEU A 83 2.27 4.85 7.60
C LEU A 83 2.41 4.47 6.12
N ILE A 84 2.46 3.17 5.83
CA ILE A 84 2.42 2.65 4.46
C ILE A 84 1.02 2.08 4.20
N ASN A 85 0.17 2.84 3.53
CA ASN A 85 -1.12 2.39 3.04
C ASN A 85 -0.93 1.57 1.77
N ASN A 86 -0.60 0.30 1.94
CA ASN A 86 -0.35 -0.63 0.84
C ASN A 86 -1.51 -1.59 0.60
N ALA A 87 -2.36 -1.87 1.58
CA ALA A 87 -3.51 -2.75 1.38
C ALA A 87 -4.36 -2.27 0.20
N GLY A 88 -4.53 -3.15 -0.80
CA GLY A 88 -5.29 -2.85 -1.99
C GLY A 88 -5.49 -4.10 -2.85
N ASN A 89 -6.51 -4.07 -3.69
CA ASN A 89 -6.85 -5.17 -4.58
C ASN A 89 -7.44 -4.67 -5.90
N ALA A 90 -7.55 -5.59 -6.86
CA ALA A 90 -8.44 -5.45 -8.01
C ALA A 90 -9.26 -6.75 -8.14
N HIS A 91 -10.47 -6.63 -8.64
CA HIS A 91 -11.38 -7.74 -8.91
C HIS A 91 -12.00 -7.59 -10.29
N GLY A 92 -11.90 -8.66 -11.09
CA GLY A 92 -12.42 -8.66 -12.45
C GLY A 92 -11.63 -7.77 -13.43
N LEU A 93 -12.00 -7.91 -14.69
CA LEU A 93 -11.54 -7.10 -15.81
C LEU A 93 -12.61 -7.18 -16.90
N ASP A 94 -13.71 -6.47 -16.68
CA ASP A 94 -14.94 -6.59 -17.45
C ASP A 94 -15.38 -5.20 -17.96
N PHE A 95 -16.13 -5.14 -19.04
CA PHE A 95 -16.79 -3.89 -19.44
C PHE A 95 -17.73 -3.41 -18.32
N ILE A 96 -17.97 -2.09 -18.26
CA ILE A 96 -18.73 -1.50 -17.16
C ILE A 96 -20.16 -2.11 -17.02
N HIS A 97 -20.78 -2.50 -18.12
CA HIS A 97 -22.12 -3.09 -18.13
C HIS A 97 -22.13 -4.61 -17.84
N GLU A 98 -20.95 -5.24 -17.76
CA GLU A 98 -20.78 -6.68 -17.47
C GLU A 98 -20.20 -6.93 -16.07
N GLY A 99 -19.67 -5.88 -15.43
CA GLY A 99 -18.99 -5.98 -14.15
C GLY A 99 -19.91 -6.38 -13.01
N LYS A 100 -19.36 -7.08 -12.02
CA LYS A 100 -20.09 -7.51 -10.83
C LYS A 100 -20.02 -6.43 -9.75
N ILE A 101 -21.18 -6.05 -9.21
CA ILE A 101 -21.28 -5.05 -8.14
C ILE A 101 -20.41 -5.44 -6.94
N SER A 102 -20.41 -6.73 -6.55
CA SER A 102 -19.58 -7.21 -5.45
C SER A 102 -18.06 -7.01 -5.66
N ASP A 103 -17.59 -7.07 -6.92
CA ASP A 103 -16.21 -6.79 -7.27
C ASP A 103 -15.91 -5.28 -7.16
N TRP A 104 -16.89 -4.44 -7.51
CA TRP A 104 -16.80 -2.99 -7.38
C TRP A 104 -16.73 -2.56 -5.92
N ASP A 105 -17.66 -3.06 -5.10
CA ASP A 105 -17.68 -2.80 -3.66
C ASP A 105 -16.35 -3.20 -3.02
N MET A 106 -15.86 -4.40 -3.35
CA MET A 106 -14.58 -4.89 -2.83
C MET A 106 -13.41 -3.95 -3.14
N MET A 107 -13.35 -3.40 -4.36
CA MET A 107 -12.30 -2.47 -4.75
C MET A 107 -12.43 -1.10 -4.05
N ILE A 108 -13.63 -0.54 -3.98
CA ILE A 108 -13.87 0.74 -3.32
C ILE A 108 -13.65 0.63 -1.81
N ASP A 109 -14.20 -0.40 -1.18
CA ASP A 109 -14.09 -0.59 0.26
C ASP A 109 -12.65 -0.82 0.69
N THR A 110 -11.86 -1.59 -0.09
CA THR A 110 -10.46 -1.84 0.26
C THR A 110 -9.56 -0.65 -0.08
N ASN A 111 -9.60 -0.20 -1.36
CA ASN A 111 -8.60 0.74 -1.88
C ASN A 111 -8.86 2.18 -1.43
N VAL A 112 -10.11 2.54 -1.17
CA VAL A 112 -10.52 3.91 -0.81
C VAL A 112 -10.89 3.99 0.66
N LYS A 113 -11.96 3.32 1.08
CA LYS A 113 -12.43 3.41 2.46
C LYS A 113 -11.41 2.84 3.45
N GLY A 114 -10.81 1.67 3.14
CA GLY A 114 -9.80 1.05 3.98
C GLY A 114 -8.58 1.93 4.21
N LEU A 115 -8.08 2.58 3.16
CA LEU A 115 -7.01 3.57 3.26
C LEU A 115 -7.41 4.73 4.19
N LEU A 116 -8.64 5.26 4.03
CA LEU A 116 -9.15 6.36 4.84
C LEU A 116 -9.32 5.96 6.32
N TYR A 117 -9.83 4.76 6.60
CA TYR A 117 -10.04 4.29 7.97
C TYR A 117 -8.71 4.15 8.72
N VAL A 118 -7.72 3.48 8.12
CA VAL A 118 -6.40 3.35 8.74
C VAL A 118 -5.75 4.72 8.92
N SER A 119 -5.78 5.55 7.87
CA SER A 119 -5.19 6.89 7.94
C SER A 119 -5.83 7.73 9.05
N LYS A 120 -7.16 7.68 9.23
CA LYS A 120 -7.84 8.48 10.26
C LYS A 120 -7.29 8.21 11.66
N TYR A 121 -7.15 6.95 12.05
CA TYR A 121 -6.70 6.61 13.41
C TYR A 121 -5.19 6.77 13.61
N VAL A 122 -4.39 6.59 12.57
CA VAL A 122 -2.96 6.87 12.62
C VAL A 122 -2.68 8.38 12.62
N LEU A 123 -3.48 9.16 11.90
CA LEU A 123 -3.34 10.62 11.86
C LEU A 123 -3.58 11.28 13.22
N ASP A 124 -4.50 10.77 14.03
CA ASP A 124 -4.71 11.32 15.38
C ASP A 124 -3.39 11.24 16.20
N ILE A 125 -2.64 10.14 16.07
CA ILE A 125 -1.33 9.96 16.70
C ILE A 125 -0.26 10.90 16.09
N MET A 126 -0.18 10.97 14.77
CA MET A 126 0.82 11.80 14.08
C MET A 126 0.62 13.28 14.32
N ILE A 127 -0.64 13.75 14.39
CA ILE A 127 -0.99 15.14 14.68
C ILE A 127 -0.60 15.52 16.11
N GLU A 128 -0.88 14.65 17.10
CA GLU A 128 -0.48 14.85 18.49
C GLU A 128 1.04 14.97 18.60
N ASN A 129 1.78 14.15 17.86
CA ASN A 129 3.24 14.17 17.83
C ASN A 129 3.83 15.28 16.93
N ASN A 130 2.99 15.99 16.17
CA ASN A 130 3.38 17.02 15.19
C ASN A 130 4.47 16.52 14.20
N ARG A 131 4.40 15.25 13.81
CA ARG A 131 5.34 14.62 12.86
C ARG A 131 4.74 13.36 12.26
N GLY A 132 5.17 13.01 11.06
CA GLY A 132 4.79 11.75 10.42
C GLY A 132 5.09 11.76 8.92
N HIS A 133 5.05 10.58 8.32
CA HIS A 133 5.10 10.44 6.88
C HIS A 133 4.14 9.35 6.41
N ILE A 134 3.15 9.72 5.62
CA ILE A 134 2.20 8.80 5.00
C ILE A 134 2.65 8.49 3.58
N VAL A 135 2.76 7.22 3.24
CA VAL A 135 3.01 6.74 1.88
C VAL A 135 1.81 5.93 1.42
N ASN A 136 1.10 6.44 0.43
CA ASN A 136 -0.04 5.78 -0.20
C ASN A 136 0.40 5.03 -1.45
N ILE A 137 0.08 3.74 -1.56
CA ILE A 137 0.35 2.97 -2.77
C ILE A 137 -0.79 3.18 -3.76
N GLY A 138 -0.52 4.07 -4.72
CA GLY A 138 -1.37 4.36 -5.86
C GLY A 138 -1.26 3.28 -6.93
N SER A 139 -1.25 3.70 -8.18
CA SER A 139 -0.99 2.90 -9.39
C SER A 139 -0.91 3.84 -10.58
N ILE A 140 -0.25 3.43 -11.67
CA ILE A 140 -0.44 4.06 -12.99
C ILE A 140 -1.93 4.12 -13.37
N ALA A 141 -2.75 3.17 -12.91
CA ALA A 141 -4.20 3.17 -13.06
C ALA A 141 -4.91 4.35 -12.37
N GLY A 142 -4.22 5.08 -11.49
CA GLY A 142 -4.69 6.36 -10.91
C GLY A 142 -4.27 7.59 -11.73
N LYS A 143 -3.55 7.40 -12.82
CA LYS A 143 -3.09 8.46 -13.75
C LYS A 143 -3.70 8.29 -15.13
N GLU A 144 -4.00 7.07 -15.52
CA GLU A 144 -4.57 6.72 -16.83
C GLU A 144 -5.67 5.66 -16.66
N VAL A 145 -6.69 5.75 -17.50
CA VAL A 145 -7.75 4.73 -17.57
C VAL A 145 -7.46 3.78 -18.72
N TYR A 146 -7.65 2.49 -18.51
CA TYR A 146 -7.50 1.47 -19.54
C TYR A 146 -8.79 0.65 -19.71
N PRO A 147 -9.01 0.04 -20.88
CA PRO A 147 -10.21 -0.75 -21.17
C PRO A 147 -10.47 -1.82 -20.09
N LYS A 148 -11.73 -1.93 -19.65
CA LYS A 148 -12.20 -2.86 -18.61
C LYS A 148 -11.62 -2.62 -17.21
N GLY A 149 -10.73 -1.65 -17.01
CA GLY A 149 -10.14 -1.29 -15.72
C GLY A 149 -10.96 -0.31 -14.90
N ASN A 150 -12.15 0.06 -15.35
CA ASN A 150 -13.02 1.15 -14.91
C ASN A 150 -13.03 1.42 -13.39
N ILE A 151 -13.53 0.51 -12.56
CA ILE A 151 -13.67 0.73 -11.11
C ILE A 151 -12.31 0.67 -10.40
N TYR A 152 -11.41 -0.22 -10.84
CA TYR A 152 -10.05 -0.21 -10.30
C TYR A 152 -9.36 1.13 -10.56
N CYS A 153 -9.43 1.65 -11.80
CA CYS A 153 -8.91 2.98 -12.11
C CYS A 153 -9.58 4.05 -11.25
N ALA A 154 -10.91 4.07 -11.16
CA ALA A 154 -11.64 5.01 -10.32
C ALA A 154 -11.15 4.98 -8.86
N SER A 155 -10.95 3.79 -8.29
CA SER A 155 -10.42 3.64 -6.92
C SER A 155 -9.01 4.23 -6.79
N LYS A 156 -8.16 4.09 -7.79
CA LYS A 156 -6.79 4.60 -7.77
C LYS A 156 -6.70 6.11 -8.08
N PHE A 157 -7.61 6.64 -8.90
CA PHE A 157 -7.82 8.10 -9.04
C PHE A 157 -8.31 8.72 -7.73
N ALA A 158 -9.18 8.01 -6.99
CA ALA A 158 -9.59 8.46 -5.66
C ALA A 158 -8.40 8.51 -4.69
N VAL A 159 -7.51 7.50 -4.69
CA VAL A 159 -6.27 7.52 -3.89
C VAL A 159 -5.39 8.69 -4.27
N ASP A 160 -5.29 9.05 -5.55
CA ASP A 160 -4.54 10.23 -6.01
C ASP A 160 -5.12 11.52 -5.42
N ALA A 161 -6.42 11.72 -5.56
CA ALA A 161 -7.11 12.88 -5.01
C ALA A 161 -6.98 12.96 -3.47
N ILE A 162 -7.14 11.83 -2.77
CA ILE A 162 -7.00 11.74 -1.31
C ILE A 162 -5.57 12.09 -0.89
N SER A 163 -4.55 11.58 -1.58
CA SER A 163 -3.15 11.87 -1.27
C SER A 163 -2.82 13.34 -1.43
N ASN A 164 -3.36 13.99 -2.48
CA ASN A 164 -3.23 15.43 -2.68
C ASN A 164 -3.94 16.22 -1.59
N GLY A 165 -5.18 15.85 -1.23
CA GLY A 165 -5.96 16.48 -0.15
C GLY A 165 -5.24 16.34 1.21
N MET A 166 -4.79 15.12 1.56
CA MET A 166 -4.02 14.89 2.79
C MET A 166 -2.78 15.79 2.87
N ARG A 167 -2.05 15.97 1.76
CA ARG A 167 -0.84 16.83 1.74
C ARG A 167 -1.17 18.28 2.05
N ILE A 168 -2.29 18.79 1.54
CA ILE A 168 -2.75 20.16 1.81
C ILE A 168 -3.18 20.29 3.27
N ASP A 169 -4.02 19.39 3.77
CA ASP A 169 -4.62 19.47 5.10
C ASP A 169 -3.60 19.27 6.22
N LEU A 170 -2.58 18.41 5.99
CA LEU A 170 -1.61 18.00 7.00
C LEU A 170 -0.32 18.81 7.01
N ASN A 171 -0.17 19.73 6.05
CA ASN A 171 1.04 20.57 5.95
C ASN A 171 1.36 21.32 7.26
N LYS A 172 0.35 21.89 7.91
CA LYS A 172 0.50 22.61 9.19
C LYS A 172 0.88 21.73 10.38
N HIS A 173 0.83 20.40 10.24
CA HIS A 173 1.14 19.41 11.28
C HIS A 173 2.50 18.73 11.05
N ASN A 174 3.34 19.26 10.15
CA ASN A 174 4.65 18.68 9.80
C ASN A 174 4.56 17.21 9.36
N ILE A 175 3.45 16.81 8.74
CA ILE A 175 3.23 15.45 8.23
C ILE A 175 3.45 15.45 6.72
N LYS A 176 4.41 14.63 6.26
CA LYS A 176 4.66 14.40 4.84
C LYS A 176 3.65 13.41 4.26
N VAL A 177 3.26 13.63 3.00
CA VAL A 177 2.40 12.69 2.28
C VAL A 177 2.98 12.45 0.89
N SER A 178 3.30 11.20 0.63
CA SER A 178 3.84 10.71 -0.64
C SER A 178 2.89 9.70 -1.28
N GLN A 179 2.88 9.67 -2.59
CA GLN A 179 2.19 8.63 -3.36
C GLN A 179 3.18 7.94 -4.28
N ILE A 180 3.15 6.61 -4.28
CA ILE A 180 3.93 5.79 -5.20
C ILE A 180 2.97 5.08 -6.13
N ASN A 181 3.17 5.23 -7.44
CA ASN A 181 2.29 4.72 -8.49
C ASN A 181 3.01 3.65 -9.31
N PRO A 182 2.95 2.38 -8.88
CA PRO A 182 3.54 1.30 -9.66
C PRO A 182 2.80 1.04 -10.96
N GLY A 183 3.55 0.62 -11.97
CA GLY A 183 3.02 -0.07 -13.15
C GLY A 183 2.74 -1.54 -12.86
N LEU A 184 3.10 -2.40 -13.81
CA LEU A 184 2.95 -3.86 -13.67
C LEU A 184 4.00 -4.41 -12.71
N VAL A 185 3.56 -4.85 -11.54
CA VAL A 185 4.38 -5.53 -10.53
C VAL A 185 3.92 -6.97 -10.43
N GLU A 186 4.81 -7.90 -10.66
CA GLU A 186 4.53 -9.33 -10.54
C GLU A 186 4.45 -9.72 -9.06
N THR A 187 3.23 -9.96 -8.61
CA THR A 187 2.88 -10.34 -7.24
C THR A 187 1.61 -11.20 -7.27
N ASN A 188 1.10 -11.57 -6.10
CA ASN A 188 -0.20 -12.26 -5.97
C ASN A 188 -1.42 -11.41 -6.41
N PHE A 189 -1.21 -10.14 -6.80
CA PHE A 189 -2.27 -9.22 -7.19
C PHE A 189 -3.11 -9.73 -8.36
N SER A 190 -2.46 -10.25 -9.42
CA SER A 190 -3.17 -10.80 -10.60
C SER A 190 -3.95 -12.07 -10.24
N MET A 191 -3.45 -12.90 -9.34
CA MET A 191 -4.18 -14.07 -8.84
C MET A 191 -5.47 -13.67 -8.11
N VAL A 192 -5.42 -12.63 -7.28
CA VAL A 192 -6.60 -12.08 -6.60
C VAL A 192 -7.57 -11.49 -7.63
N ARG A 193 -7.07 -10.68 -8.57
CA ARG A 193 -7.87 -10.04 -9.62
C ARG A 193 -8.67 -11.05 -10.44
N PHE A 194 -8.05 -12.15 -10.83
CA PHE A 194 -8.66 -13.20 -11.66
C PHE A 194 -9.21 -14.38 -10.86
N LYS A 195 -9.42 -14.22 -9.53
CA LYS A 195 -10.08 -15.23 -8.68
C LYS A 195 -9.40 -16.61 -8.77
N ASN A 196 -8.05 -16.62 -8.73
CA ASN A 196 -7.17 -17.78 -8.84
C ASN A 196 -7.11 -18.44 -10.23
N ASP A 197 -7.56 -17.77 -11.28
CA ASP A 197 -7.30 -18.17 -12.66
C ASP A 197 -5.82 -17.92 -13.00
N ARG A 198 -5.03 -18.99 -12.96
CA ARG A 198 -3.58 -18.94 -13.17
C ARG A 198 -3.21 -18.58 -14.61
N GLU A 199 -3.97 -19.03 -15.58
CA GLU A 199 -3.69 -18.77 -16.99
C GLU A 199 -3.84 -17.30 -17.30
N ARG A 200 -4.96 -16.69 -16.91
CA ARG A 200 -5.18 -15.24 -17.03
C ARG A 200 -4.17 -14.43 -16.21
N SER A 201 -3.83 -14.89 -15.02
CA SER A 201 -2.85 -14.21 -14.17
C SER A 201 -1.46 -14.18 -14.82
N ASN A 202 -1.00 -15.32 -15.35
CA ASN A 202 0.30 -15.43 -15.99
C ASN A 202 0.36 -14.65 -17.32
N SER A 203 -0.75 -14.60 -18.06
CA SER A 203 -0.82 -13.87 -19.34
C SER A 203 -0.57 -12.36 -19.19
N VAL A 204 -0.82 -11.79 -18.02
CA VAL A 204 -0.54 -10.38 -17.74
C VAL A 204 0.94 -10.06 -17.95
N TYR A 205 1.82 -10.94 -17.51
CA TYR A 205 3.27 -10.74 -17.49
C TYR A 205 4.00 -11.40 -18.67
N ALA A 206 3.31 -12.20 -19.48
CA ALA A 206 3.90 -12.95 -20.57
C ALA A 206 4.67 -12.02 -21.54
N GLY A 207 5.93 -12.36 -21.84
CA GLY A 207 6.83 -11.58 -22.71
C GLY A 207 7.30 -10.25 -22.12
N LEU A 208 7.11 -10.02 -20.81
CA LEU A 208 7.60 -8.84 -20.10
C LEU A 208 8.68 -9.23 -19.08
N ASN A 209 9.48 -8.24 -18.71
CA ASN A 209 10.27 -8.26 -17.46
C ASN A 209 9.60 -7.25 -16.52
N PRO A 210 8.59 -7.66 -15.73
CA PRO A 210 7.81 -6.76 -14.89
C PRO A 210 8.64 -6.28 -13.69
N LEU A 211 8.13 -5.27 -12.99
CA LEU A 211 8.63 -4.95 -11.65
C LEU A 211 8.27 -6.08 -10.69
N VAL A 212 9.05 -6.18 -9.61
CA VAL A 212 8.77 -7.06 -8.46
C VAL A 212 8.53 -6.23 -7.20
N GLY A 213 8.03 -6.86 -6.13
CA GLY A 213 7.75 -6.17 -4.87
C GLY A 213 8.95 -5.41 -4.33
N ASP A 214 10.16 -5.98 -4.46
CA ASP A 214 11.41 -5.38 -3.99
C ASP A 214 11.78 -4.07 -4.71
N ASP A 215 11.44 -3.93 -5.98
CA ASP A 215 11.68 -2.68 -6.71
C ASP A 215 10.88 -1.54 -6.10
N ILE A 216 9.62 -1.81 -5.74
CA ILE A 216 8.75 -0.81 -5.11
C ILE A 216 9.16 -0.57 -3.66
N ALA A 217 9.55 -1.61 -2.92
CA ALA A 217 10.05 -1.48 -1.55
C ALA A 217 11.27 -0.56 -1.45
N LYS A 218 12.22 -0.65 -2.39
CA LYS A 218 13.37 0.25 -2.48
C LYS A 218 12.96 1.70 -2.75
N VAL A 219 11.96 1.93 -3.60
CA VAL A 219 11.43 3.27 -3.85
C VAL A 219 10.74 3.82 -2.59
N ILE A 220 9.96 3.00 -1.88
CA ILE A 220 9.36 3.39 -0.59
C ILE A 220 10.47 3.77 0.39
N SER A 221 11.50 2.92 0.55
CA SER A 221 12.66 3.16 1.42
C SER A 221 13.35 4.48 1.06
N TYR A 222 13.59 4.74 -0.23
CA TYR A 222 14.17 6.00 -0.70
C TYR A 222 13.32 7.21 -0.30
N VAL A 223 12.01 7.16 -0.54
CA VAL A 223 11.07 8.27 -0.28
C VAL A 223 11.01 8.62 1.21
N ILE A 224 10.93 7.61 2.09
CA ILE A 224 10.80 7.86 3.52
C ILE A 224 12.12 8.32 4.18
N ASN A 225 13.26 8.01 3.55
CA ASN A 225 14.59 8.41 4.03
C ASN A 225 15.08 9.76 3.46
N CYS A 226 14.26 10.45 2.67
CA CYS A 226 14.59 11.82 2.24
C CYS A 226 14.72 12.77 3.44
N PRO A 227 15.57 13.80 3.34
CA PRO A 227 15.71 14.82 4.37
C PRO A 227 14.36 15.39 4.85
N GLU A 228 14.29 15.87 6.09
CA GLU A 228 13.04 16.28 6.72
C GLU A 228 12.30 17.35 5.91
N ASN A 229 13.03 18.30 5.31
CA ASN A 229 12.50 19.36 4.46
C ASN A 229 12.11 18.92 3.04
N VAL A 230 12.35 17.64 2.69
CA VAL A 230 12.04 17.11 1.36
C VAL A 230 10.81 16.19 1.44
N ASN A 231 9.79 16.52 0.66
CA ASN A 231 8.63 15.65 0.44
C ASN A 231 8.51 15.31 -1.04
N ILE A 232 8.80 14.04 -1.39
CA ILE A 232 8.50 13.51 -2.73
C ILE A 232 7.01 13.26 -2.78
N SER A 233 6.28 14.12 -3.42
CA SER A 233 4.82 14.12 -3.38
C SER A 233 4.18 12.99 -4.19
N ASP A 234 4.78 12.68 -5.34
CA ASP A 234 4.26 11.69 -6.30
C ASP A 234 5.41 11.09 -7.10
N ILE A 235 5.41 9.78 -7.27
CA ILE A 235 6.40 9.07 -8.08
C ILE A 235 5.74 7.91 -8.81
N THR A 236 5.87 7.87 -10.14
CA THR A 236 5.43 6.74 -10.97
C THR A 236 6.62 5.86 -11.31
N VAL A 237 6.47 4.54 -11.09
CA VAL A 237 7.52 3.55 -11.31
C VAL A 237 7.02 2.52 -12.31
N LEU A 238 7.67 2.45 -13.47
CA LEU A 238 7.30 1.55 -14.55
C LEU A 238 8.43 0.56 -14.84
N ALA A 239 8.06 -0.65 -15.24
CA ALA A 239 9.02 -1.56 -15.85
C ALA A 239 9.58 -0.92 -17.15
N LYS A 240 10.84 -1.18 -17.48
CA LYS A 240 11.47 -0.65 -18.70
C LYS A 240 10.67 -0.99 -19.98
N SER A 241 9.96 -2.09 -19.98
CA SER A 241 9.11 -2.56 -21.09
C SER A 241 7.70 -1.97 -21.08
N GLN A 242 7.35 -1.10 -20.10
CA GLN A 242 6.04 -0.48 -19.97
C GLN A 242 6.15 1.03 -20.16
N ALA A 243 5.49 1.58 -21.17
CA ALA A 243 5.43 3.03 -21.43
C ALA A 243 4.14 3.67 -20.90
N SER A 244 3.04 2.93 -20.84
CA SER A 244 1.74 3.34 -20.27
C SER A 244 0.98 2.13 -19.73
N SER A 245 -0.24 2.33 -19.26
CA SER A 245 -1.10 1.22 -18.83
C SER A 245 -1.43 0.21 -19.94
N THR A 246 -1.33 0.63 -21.20
CA THR A 246 -1.69 -0.18 -22.38
C THR A 246 -0.55 -0.38 -23.38
N VAL A 247 0.49 0.44 -23.32
CA VAL A 247 1.64 0.34 -24.24
C VAL A 247 2.76 -0.45 -23.59
N LEU A 248 2.91 -1.70 -24.04
CA LEU A 248 3.83 -2.68 -23.52
C LEU A 248 4.72 -3.23 -24.64
N ASN A 249 6.04 -3.27 -24.42
CA ASN A 249 6.98 -3.90 -25.33
C ASN A 249 7.19 -5.35 -24.90
N ARG A 250 6.41 -6.26 -25.45
CA ARG A 250 6.50 -7.71 -25.22
C ARG A 250 7.51 -8.34 -26.18
N LYS A 251 8.30 -9.26 -25.69
CA LYS A 251 9.25 -10.06 -26.48
C LYS A 251 8.66 -11.43 -26.75
#